data_a78168dfd0134fbdaa074b30005a5093
#
_entry.id   a78168dfd0134fbdaa074b30005a5093
#
_cell.length_a   1.000
_cell.length_b   1.000
_cell.length_c   1.000
_cell.angle_alpha   90.00
_cell.angle_beta   90.00
_cell.angle_gamma   90.00
#
_symmetry.space_group_name_H-M   'P 1'
#
loop_
_entity.id
_entity.type
_entity.pdbx_description
1 polymer ?
#
loop_
_entity_poly.entity_id
_entity_poly.type
_entity_poly.pdbx_seq_one_letter_code
_entity_poly.pdbx_strand_id
1 'polypeptide(L)'
;WADVYPGARVFEAGTGSGALTMALLRLVGPQGLVVTYDLREDFAKTALTNINRYLGPTPNLVSLRKSAYEGIDLLDDGVPFDRVVLDLPEPWQVVPHAAKALRSGGIYLSFVPTVPQVVQTVEALERAKVFGMVETFESLIRTWSVLGRSVRPDHRVVTHSGFIPVARKVE
;
A
#
# COMPACT_ATOMS: atom_id res chain seq x y z
N TRP A 1 3.23 -8.84 -3.53
CA TRP A 1 4.49 -8.09 -3.36
C TRP A 1 4.63 -7.49 -1.96
N ALA A 2 3.57 -6.98 -1.34
CA ALA A 2 3.62 -6.52 0.04
C ALA A 2 3.80 -7.66 1.05
N ASP A 3 3.49 -8.89 0.68
CA ASP A 3 3.60 -10.07 1.54
C ASP A 3 2.98 -9.84 2.94
N VAL A 4 1.75 -9.33 2.96
CA VAL A 4 0.97 -9.09 4.18
C VAL A 4 0.51 -10.43 4.75
N TYR A 5 0.69 -10.64 6.04
CA TYR A 5 0.40 -11.89 6.73
C TYR A 5 -0.48 -11.68 7.98
N PRO A 6 -1.15 -12.71 8.48
CA PRO A 6 -1.94 -12.62 9.70
C PRO A 6 -1.09 -12.16 10.91
N GLY A 7 -1.57 -11.16 11.63
CA GLY A 7 -0.85 -10.55 12.76
C GLY A 7 0.08 -9.38 12.36
N ALA A 8 0.26 -9.09 11.06
CA ALA A 8 1.13 -8.00 10.64
C ALA A 8 0.60 -6.63 11.08
N ARG A 9 1.53 -5.71 11.31
CA ARG A 9 1.27 -4.28 11.54
C ARG A 9 1.54 -3.51 10.24
N VAL A 10 0.50 -2.95 9.66
CA VAL A 10 0.56 -2.29 8.36
C VAL A 10 0.27 -0.81 8.51
N PHE A 11 1.13 0.02 7.95
CA PHE A 11 0.87 1.44 7.71
C PHE A 11 0.40 1.63 6.26
N GLU A 12 -0.70 2.32 6.10
CA GLU A 12 -1.26 2.74 4.82
C GLU A 12 -1.33 4.26 4.75
N ALA A 13 -1.07 4.84 3.58
CA ALA A 13 -1.44 6.22 3.33
C ALA A 13 -2.10 6.35 1.96
N GLY A 14 -3.17 7.17 1.92
CA GLY A 14 -4.11 7.24 0.82
C GLY A 14 -5.29 6.31 1.04
N THR A 15 -6.01 6.48 2.16
CA THR A 15 -7.18 5.66 2.52
C THR A 15 -8.25 5.65 1.43
N GLY A 16 -8.48 6.80 0.80
CA GLY A 16 -9.46 6.95 -0.28
C GLY A 16 -10.85 6.43 0.08
N SER A 17 -11.35 5.47 -0.69
CA SER A 17 -12.65 4.82 -0.43
C SER A 17 -12.59 3.71 0.64
N GLY A 18 -11.42 3.36 1.13
CA GLY A 18 -11.17 2.25 2.06
C GLY A 18 -11.02 0.88 1.39
N ALA A 19 -10.95 0.81 0.07
CA ALA A 19 -10.88 -0.47 -0.64
C ALA A 19 -9.60 -1.25 -0.31
N LEU A 20 -8.44 -0.59 -0.35
CA LEU A 20 -7.17 -1.19 0.02
C LEU A 20 -7.13 -1.47 1.53
N THR A 21 -7.60 -0.54 2.36
CA THR A 21 -7.72 -0.71 3.81
C THR A 21 -8.49 -1.98 4.18
N MET A 22 -9.63 -2.24 3.53
CA MET A 22 -10.42 -3.46 3.73
C MET A 22 -9.66 -4.73 3.35
N ALA A 23 -8.90 -4.69 2.25
CA ALA A 23 -8.05 -5.81 1.85
C ALA A 23 -6.94 -6.07 2.88
N LEU A 24 -6.29 -5.03 3.36
CA LEU A 24 -5.25 -5.11 4.40
C LEU A 24 -5.81 -5.68 5.70
N LEU A 25 -6.96 -5.17 6.17
CA LEU A 25 -7.63 -5.67 7.39
C LEU A 25 -7.97 -7.17 7.32
N ARG A 26 -8.41 -7.65 6.15
CA ARG A 26 -8.70 -9.07 5.92
C ARG A 26 -7.43 -9.92 5.98
N LEU A 27 -6.32 -9.40 5.44
CA LEU A 27 -5.04 -10.11 5.40
C LEU A 27 -4.37 -10.16 6.78
N VAL A 28 -4.36 -9.06 7.52
CA VAL A 28 -3.76 -9.03 8.85
C VAL A 28 -4.59 -9.77 9.90
N GLY A 29 -5.89 -9.92 9.66
CA GLY A 29 -6.80 -10.58 10.59
C GLY A 29 -6.96 -9.85 11.94
N PRO A 30 -7.67 -10.45 12.89
CA PRO A 30 -8.03 -9.77 14.16
C PRO A 30 -6.85 -9.50 15.10
N GLN A 31 -5.73 -10.19 14.91
CA GLN A 31 -4.50 -10.01 15.72
C GLN A 31 -3.51 -9.03 15.08
N GLY A 32 -3.74 -8.62 13.82
CA GLY A 32 -2.93 -7.62 13.15
C GLY A 32 -3.48 -6.21 13.37
N LEU A 33 -2.80 -5.24 12.80
CA LEU A 33 -3.14 -3.83 12.92
C LEU A 33 -3.02 -3.14 11.57
N VAL A 34 -3.96 -2.27 11.25
CA VAL A 34 -3.85 -1.33 10.13
C VAL A 34 -3.95 0.09 10.67
N VAL A 35 -2.93 0.89 10.41
CA VAL A 35 -2.94 2.34 10.63
C VAL A 35 -3.02 3.01 9.26
N THR A 36 -4.03 3.84 9.03
CA THR A 36 -4.23 4.51 7.75
C THR A 36 -4.32 6.02 7.90
N TYR A 37 -3.63 6.75 7.00
CA TYR A 37 -3.65 8.21 6.95
C TYR A 37 -4.33 8.71 5.68
N ASP A 38 -5.20 9.71 5.87
CA ASP A 38 -5.73 10.51 4.77
C ASP A 38 -5.96 11.96 5.24
N LEU A 39 -5.60 12.93 4.41
CA LEU A 39 -5.82 14.35 4.71
C LEU A 39 -7.28 14.77 4.50
N ARG A 40 -7.98 14.07 3.63
CA ARG A 40 -9.33 14.41 3.22
C ARG A 40 -10.36 13.77 4.14
N GLU A 41 -11.05 14.62 4.88
CA GLU A 41 -12.08 14.19 5.84
C GLU A 41 -13.26 13.47 5.18
N ASP A 42 -13.65 13.91 3.98
CA ASP A 42 -14.71 13.28 3.18
C ASP A 42 -14.37 11.83 2.79
N PHE A 43 -13.12 11.59 2.41
CA PHE A 43 -12.63 10.26 2.12
C PHE A 43 -12.55 9.39 3.39
N ALA A 44 -12.00 9.90 4.48
CA ALA A 44 -11.94 9.16 5.73
C ALA A 44 -13.34 8.72 6.21
N LYS A 45 -14.35 9.61 6.15
CA LYS A 45 -15.75 9.27 6.49
C LYS A 45 -16.33 8.21 5.55
N THR A 46 -16.07 8.35 4.24
CA THR A 46 -16.53 7.38 3.23
C THR A 46 -15.88 6.02 3.46
N ALA A 47 -14.56 5.99 3.70
CA ALA A 47 -13.83 4.77 3.99
C ALA A 47 -14.38 4.04 5.22
N LEU A 48 -14.54 4.74 6.34
CA LEU A 48 -15.09 4.14 7.56
C LEU A 48 -16.52 3.61 7.36
N THR A 49 -17.35 4.32 6.60
CA THR A 49 -18.69 3.86 6.24
C THR A 49 -18.64 2.57 5.42
N ASN A 50 -17.78 2.51 4.42
CA ASN A 50 -17.60 1.33 3.58
C ASN A 50 -17.05 0.15 4.41
N ILE A 51 -16.01 0.38 5.20
CA ILE A 51 -15.39 -0.64 6.05
C ILE A 51 -16.42 -1.23 7.01
N ASN A 52 -17.14 -0.38 7.74
CA ASN A 52 -18.19 -0.85 8.67
C ASN A 52 -19.29 -1.63 7.96
N ARG A 53 -19.69 -1.22 6.76
CA ARG A 53 -20.72 -1.91 5.98
C ARG A 53 -20.29 -3.30 5.53
N TYR A 54 -19.03 -3.48 5.13
CA TYR A 54 -18.56 -4.73 4.52
C TYR A 54 -17.84 -5.68 5.48
N LEU A 55 -17.17 -5.15 6.51
CA LEU A 55 -16.41 -5.94 7.48
C LEU A 55 -17.04 -5.95 8.89
N GLY A 56 -17.95 -5.01 9.19
CA GLY A 56 -18.44 -4.79 10.54
C GLY A 56 -17.40 -4.07 11.41
N PRO A 57 -17.47 -4.25 12.74
CA PRO A 57 -16.50 -3.63 13.66
C PRO A 57 -15.07 -4.08 13.40
N THR A 58 -14.15 -3.11 13.26
CA THR A 58 -12.72 -3.32 13.02
C THR A 58 -11.89 -2.66 14.12
N PRO A 59 -11.82 -3.27 15.34
CA PRO A 59 -11.09 -2.67 16.47
C PRO A 59 -9.58 -2.54 16.24
N ASN A 60 -9.06 -3.23 15.24
CA ASN A 60 -7.67 -3.21 14.80
C ASN A 60 -7.41 -2.24 13.62
N LEU A 61 -8.31 -1.29 13.41
CA LEU A 61 -8.11 -0.17 12.49
C LEU A 61 -7.91 1.13 13.27
N VAL A 62 -6.82 1.83 12.98
CA VAL A 62 -6.57 3.21 13.43
C VAL A 62 -6.56 4.13 12.21
N SER A 63 -7.57 4.96 12.06
CA SER A 63 -7.68 5.93 10.97
C SER A 63 -7.41 7.33 11.49
N LEU A 64 -6.39 8.00 10.93
CA LEU A 64 -5.95 9.30 11.37
C LEU A 64 -5.95 10.31 10.21
N ARG A 65 -6.41 11.52 10.53
CA ARG A 65 -6.33 12.64 9.59
C ARG A 65 -4.95 13.31 9.68
N LYS A 66 -3.99 12.72 8.97
CA LYS A 66 -2.58 13.17 8.95
C LYS A 66 -1.98 13.06 7.56
N SER A 67 -0.91 13.81 7.33
CA SER A 67 -0.09 13.71 6.13
C SER A 67 1.07 12.74 6.36
N ALA A 68 1.20 11.72 5.52
CA ALA A 68 2.36 10.84 5.55
C ALA A 68 3.65 11.55 5.06
N TYR A 69 3.52 12.68 4.39
CA TYR A 69 4.66 13.53 3.99
C TYR A 69 5.31 14.24 5.19
N GLU A 70 4.56 14.42 6.28
CA GLU A 70 5.07 15.05 7.50
C GLU A 70 5.66 14.02 8.48
N GLY A 71 5.31 12.74 8.31
CA GLY A 71 5.83 11.66 9.14
C GLY A 71 4.92 10.45 9.21
N ILE A 72 5.47 9.37 9.75
CA ILE A 72 4.74 8.16 10.14
C ILE A 72 4.96 7.97 11.64
N ASP A 73 3.91 8.17 12.42
CA ASP A 73 3.99 7.98 13.85
C ASP A 73 3.86 6.50 14.21
N LEU A 74 4.73 6.04 15.08
CA LEU A 74 4.49 4.79 15.78
C LEU A 74 3.37 5.02 16.81
N LEU A 75 2.60 3.98 17.11
CA LEU A 75 1.62 4.04 18.18
C LEU A 75 2.32 4.08 19.55
N ASP A 76 1.55 4.26 20.62
CA ASP A 76 2.06 4.42 22.00
C ASP A 76 2.93 3.25 22.47
N ASP A 77 2.78 2.06 21.86
CA ASP A 77 3.60 0.89 22.11
C ASP A 77 5.02 0.97 21.50
N GLY A 78 5.28 1.96 20.65
CA GLY A 78 6.55 2.16 19.97
C GLY A 78 6.96 1.05 19.00
N VAL A 79 6.05 0.11 18.69
CA VAL A 79 6.35 -1.05 17.84
C VAL A 79 6.36 -0.65 16.37
N PRO A 80 7.45 -0.91 15.63
CA PRO A 80 7.55 -0.60 14.21
C PRO A 80 6.55 -1.38 13.36
N PHE A 81 6.29 -0.88 12.15
CA PHE A 81 5.44 -1.53 11.17
C PHE A 81 6.19 -2.65 10.41
N ASP A 82 5.46 -3.69 10.06
CA ASP A 82 5.94 -4.74 9.15
C ASP A 82 5.90 -4.30 7.69
N ARG A 83 4.90 -3.48 7.36
CA ARG A 83 4.61 -3.03 5.99
C ARG A 83 4.25 -1.56 5.98
N VAL A 84 4.74 -0.87 4.95
CA VAL A 84 4.29 0.48 4.55
C VAL A 84 3.75 0.36 3.13
N VAL A 85 2.47 0.71 2.95
CA VAL A 85 1.76 0.62 1.67
C VAL A 85 1.19 1.99 1.33
N LEU A 86 1.59 2.54 0.18
CA LEU A 86 1.30 3.91 -0.21
C LEU A 86 0.55 3.98 -1.53
N ASP A 87 -0.60 4.64 -1.53
CA ASP A 87 -1.33 5.06 -2.72
C ASP A 87 -1.41 6.59 -2.72
N LEU A 88 -0.28 7.22 -2.99
CA LEU A 88 -0.07 8.67 -2.92
C LEU A 88 0.56 9.19 -4.22
N PRO A 89 0.30 10.47 -4.58
CA PRO A 89 0.91 11.08 -5.77
C PRO A 89 2.44 11.13 -5.72
N GLU A 90 3.04 11.32 -4.55
CA GLU A 90 4.48 11.57 -4.38
C GLU A 90 5.10 10.66 -3.29
N PRO A 91 5.02 9.31 -3.45
CA PRO A 91 5.44 8.39 -2.40
C PRO A 91 6.93 8.46 -2.06
N TRP A 92 7.77 9.00 -2.94
CA TRP A 92 9.19 9.22 -2.66
C TRP A 92 9.45 10.17 -1.48
N GLN A 93 8.54 11.11 -1.21
CA GLN A 93 8.66 12.01 -0.05
C GLN A 93 8.44 11.26 1.28
N VAL A 94 7.73 10.13 1.25
CA VAL A 94 7.46 9.30 2.44
C VAL A 94 8.60 8.34 2.75
N VAL A 95 9.50 8.06 1.80
CA VAL A 95 10.61 7.11 1.97
C VAL A 95 11.45 7.35 3.24
N PRO A 96 11.86 8.59 3.59
CA PRO A 96 12.63 8.83 4.81
C PRO A 96 11.84 8.50 6.10
N HIS A 97 10.54 8.67 6.07
CA HIS A 97 9.64 8.36 7.19
C HIS A 97 9.40 6.84 7.29
N ALA A 98 9.20 6.17 6.15
CA ALA A 98 9.09 4.73 6.07
C ALA A 98 10.37 4.03 6.57
N ALA A 99 11.55 4.59 6.26
CA ALA A 99 12.82 4.10 6.75
C ALA A 99 12.92 4.06 8.29
N LYS A 100 12.28 5.01 8.95
CA LYS A 100 12.25 5.08 10.44
C LYS A 100 11.16 4.20 11.03
N ALA A 101 10.00 4.12 10.37
CA ALA A 101 8.81 3.48 10.89
C ALA A 101 8.77 1.96 10.64
N LEU A 102 9.43 1.46 9.59
CA LEU A 102 9.55 0.03 9.30
C LEU A 102 10.56 -0.65 10.22
N ARG A 103 10.23 -1.88 10.65
CA ARG A 103 11.23 -2.76 11.25
C ARG A 103 12.24 -3.25 10.21
N SER A 104 13.36 -3.78 10.66
CA SER A 104 14.29 -4.53 9.81
C SER A 104 13.57 -5.73 9.17
N GLY A 105 13.80 -5.97 7.89
CA GLY A 105 13.07 -6.95 7.08
C GLY A 105 11.66 -6.52 6.65
N GLY A 106 11.18 -5.34 7.08
CA GLY A 106 9.89 -4.77 6.66
C GLY A 106 9.87 -4.39 5.19
N ILE A 107 8.68 -4.32 4.59
CA ILE A 107 8.51 -4.02 3.16
C ILE A 107 7.86 -2.65 2.98
N TYR A 108 8.48 -1.84 2.15
CA TYR A 108 7.91 -0.66 1.52
C TYR A 108 7.28 -1.04 0.18
N LEU A 109 6.06 -0.59 -0.06
CA LEU A 109 5.37 -0.72 -1.34
C LEU A 109 4.64 0.59 -1.65
N SER A 110 4.70 1.04 -2.89
CA SER A 110 3.86 2.14 -3.37
C SER A 110 3.23 1.81 -4.72
N PHE A 111 2.09 2.44 -5.01
CA PHE A 111 1.46 2.42 -6.32
C PHE A 111 1.61 3.80 -6.96
N VAL A 112 2.09 3.84 -8.21
CA VAL A 112 2.25 5.08 -8.98
C VAL A 112 1.87 4.88 -10.45
N PRO A 113 1.14 5.82 -11.06
CA PRO A 113 0.64 5.66 -12.43
C PRO A 113 1.66 5.94 -13.53
N THR A 114 2.81 6.58 -13.25
CA THR A 114 3.72 7.08 -14.29
C THR A 114 5.18 6.71 -14.07
N VAL A 115 5.93 6.55 -15.15
CA VAL A 115 7.37 6.26 -15.13
C VAL A 115 8.19 7.33 -14.38
N PRO A 116 7.94 8.65 -14.53
CA PRO A 116 8.66 9.64 -13.73
C PRO A 116 8.49 9.47 -12.22
N GLN A 117 7.31 9.04 -11.74
CA GLN A 117 7.08 8.75 -10.34
C GLN A 117 7.83 7.48 -9.89
N VAL A 118 7.93 6.46 -10.76
CA VAL A 118 8.77 5.27 -10.50
C VAL A 118 10.21 5.71 -10.28
N VAL A 119 10.78 6.50 -11.20
CA VAL A 119 12.18 6.96 -11.13
C VAL A 119 12.43 7.69 -9.81
N GLN A 120 11.59 8.67 -9.46
CA GLN A 120 11.73 9.43 -8.21
C GLN A 120 11.64 8.54 -6.97
N THR A 121 10.74 7.54 -6.98
CA THR A 121 10.56 6.61 -5.87
C THR A 121 11.77 5.70 -5.71
N VAL A 122 12.25 5.09 -6.79
CA VAL A 122 13.44 4.22 -6.79
C VAL A 122 14.67 4.99 -6.32
N GLU A 123 14.92 6.18 -6.87
CA GLU A 123 16.04 7.03 -6.44
C GLU A 123 15.97 7.42 -4.95
N ALA A 124 14.76 7.67 -4.42
CA ALA A 124 14.59 7.96 -3.00
C ALA A 124 14.90 6.74 -2.13
N LEU A 125 14.46 5.55 -2.53
CA LEU A 125 14.76 4.29 -1.84
C LEU A 125 16.26 3.98 -1.83
N GLU A 126 16.93 4.13 -2.97
CA GLU A 126 18.38 3.93 -3.08
C GLU A 126 19.18 4.96 -2.27
N ARG A 127 18.73 6.23 -2.28
CA ARG A 127 19.36 7.31 -1.52
C ARG A 127 19.24 7.14 -0.01
N ALA A 128 18.19 6.49 0.46
CA ALA A 128 18.00 6.20 1.88
C ALA A 128 19.02 5.19 2.43
N LYS A 129 19.65 4.35 1.60
CA LYS A 129 20.72 3.37 1.91
C LYS A 129 20.34 2.28 2.92
N VAL A 130 19.13 2.28 3.42
CA VAL A 130 18.60 1.27 4.37
C VAL A 130 17.62 0.30 3.69
N PHE A 131 17.37 0.50 2.40
CA PHE A 131 16.54 -0.38 1.59
C PHE A 131 17.40 -1.18 0.60
N GLY A 132 17.07 -2.45 0.47
CA GLY A 132 17.60 -3.35 -0.55
C GLY A 132 16.46 -4.02 -1.32
N MET A 133 16.82 -4.84 -2.32
CA MET A 133 15.85 -5.54 -3.17
C MET A 133 14.82 -4.56 -3.76
N VAL A 134 15.31 -3.43 -4.30
CA VAL A 134 14.45 -2.43 -4.92
C VAL A 134 14.04 -2.94 -6.29
N GLU A 135 12.75 -3.20 -6.45
CA GLU A 135 12.16 -3.73 -7.69
C GLU A 135 10.91 -2.94 -8.04
N THR A 136 10.57 -2.90 -9.33
CA THR A 136 9.32 -2.30 -9.79
C THR A 136 8.56 -3.30 -10.63
N PHE A 137 7.29 -3.49 -10.29
CA PHE A 137 6.40 -4.41 -10.99
C PHE A 137 5.31 -3.65 -11.74
N GLU A 138 4.88 -4.21 -12.85
CA GLU A 138 3.66 -3.86 -13.56
C GLU A 138 2.84 -5.14 -13.74
N SER A 139 1.52 -5.06 -13.55
CA SER A 139 0.62 -6.20 -13.74
C SER A 139 -0.21 -6.02 -15.00
N LEU A 140 -0.15 -7.00 -15.90
CA LEU A 140 -0.93 -7.06 -17.12
C LEU A 140 -1.90 -8.24 -17.05
N ILE A 141 -3.19 -7.95 -17.19
CA ILE A 141 -4.24 -8.96 -17.20
C ILE A 141 -4.77 -9.08 -18.62
N ARG A 142 -4.71 -10.29 -19.17
CA ARG A 142 -5.25 -10.61 -20.47
C ARG A 142 -6.34 -11.67 -20.35
N THR A 143 -7.56 -11.31 -20.69
CA THR A 143 -8.70 -12.21 -20.70
C THR A 143 -8.81 -12.95 -22.04
N TRP A 144 -9.45 -14.13 -22.03
CA TRP A 144 -9.65 -14.97 -23.18
C TRP A 144 -11.11 -15.34 -23.31
N SER A 145 -11.64 -15.27 -24.52
CA SER A 145 -12.95 -15.76 -24.89
C SER A 145 -12.85 -17.19 -25.39
N VAL A 146 -13.69 -18.08 -24.84
CA VAL A 146 -13.84 -19.48 -25.27
C VAL A 146 -15.26 -19.70 -25.73
N LEU A 147 -15.45 -19.88 -27.03
CA LEU A 147 -16.76 -20.09 -27.65
C LEU A 147 -16.68 -21.28 -28.59
N GLY A 148 -17.05 -22.48 -28.13
CA GLY A 148 -16.90 -23.72 -28.86
C GLY A 148 -15.46 -23.97 -29.30
N ARG A 149 -15.22 -24.04 -30.64
CA ARG A 149 -13.87 -24.21 -31.20
C ARG A 149 -13.06 -22.92 -31.32
N SER A 150 -13.68 -21.77 -31.11
CA SER A 150 -13.01 -20.45 -31.15
C SER A 150 -12.45 -20.11 -29.79
N VAL A 151 -11.13 -20.15 -29.68
CA VAL A 151 -10.39 -19.75 -28.46
C VAL A 151 -9.44 -18.62 -28.85
N ARG A 152 -9.68 -17.45 -28.28
CA ARG A 152 -8.90 -16.25 -28.63
C ARG A 152 -8.83 -15.25 -27.46
N PRO A 153 -7.75 -14.44 -27.36
CA PRO A 153 -7.71 -13.34 -26.42
C PRO A 153 -8.78 -12.30 -26.76
N ASP A 154 -9.28 -11.62 -25.75
CA ASP A 154 -10.17 -10.49 -25.96
C ASP A 154 -9.44 -9.37 -26.72
N HIS A 155 -10.17 -8.68 -27.59
CA HIS A 155 -9.59 -7.61 -28.42
C HIS A 155 -9.25 -6.35 -27.63
N ARG A 156 -9.93 -6.13 -26.50
CA ARG A 156 -9.66 -5.00 -25.62
C ARG A 156 -8.85 -5.50 -24.43
N VAL A 157 -7.64 -4.94 -24.29
CA VAL A 157 -6.75 -5.22 -23.17
C VAL A 157 -6.39 -3.88 -22.55
N VAL A 158 -6.55 -3.75 -21.22
CA VAL A 158 -5.95 -2.65 -20.47
C VAL A 158 -4.48 -3.01 -20.28
N THR A 159 -3.61 -2.31 -20.99
CA THR A 159 -2.17 -2.62 -21.01
C THR A 159 -1.35 -1.89 -19.96
N HIS A 160 -1.96 -0.91 -19.28
CA HIS A 160 -1.31 -0.17 -18.22
C HIS A 160 -2.34 0.29 -17.19
N SER A 161 -2.06 0.02 -15.91
CA SER A 161 -2.84 0.53 -14.76
C SER A 161 -1.98 1.34 -13.81
N GLY A 162 -0.71 0.98 -13.66
CA GLY A 162 0.27 1.61 -12.80
C GLY A 162 1.42 0.69 -12.48
N PHE A 163 2.40 1.23 -11.80
CA PHE A 163 3.61 0.55 -11.36
C PHE A 163 3.62 0.39 -9.85
N ILE A 164 4.29 -0.65 -9.39
CA ILE A 164 4.40 -1.01 -7.98
C ILE A 164 5.89 -1.08 -7.61
N PRO A 165 6.53 0.04 -7.23
CA PRO A 165 7.83 0.03 -6.60
C PRO A 165 7.77 -0.65 -5.23
N VAL A 166 8.70 -1.57 -4.99
CA VAL A 166 8.81 -2.36 -3.75
C VAL A 166 10.26 -2.35 -3.29
N ALA A 167 10.48 -2.31 -1.99
CA ALA A 167 11.79 -2.46 -1.40
C ALA A 167 11.70 -3.10 -0.01
N ARG A 168 12.76 -3.75 0.43
CA ARG A 168 12.86 -4.32 1.77
C ARG A 168 13.84 -3.52 2.62
N LYS A 169 13.45 -3.15 3.83
CA LYS A 169 14.38 -2.55 4.78
C LYS A 169 15.39 -3.61 5.25
N VAL A 170 16.68 -3.34 5.11
CA VAL A 170 17.78 -4.29 5.42
C VAL A 170 18.54 -3.93 6.71
N GLU A 171 18.34 -2.70 7.22
CA GLU A 171 18.93 -2.21 8.48
C GLU A 171 17.89 -1.58 9.40
#